data_e22bad25b788503851ee21aaed56bc03
#
_entry.id   e22bad25b788503851ee21aaed56bc03
#
_cell.length_a   1.000
_cell.length_b   1.000
_cell.length_c   1.000
_cell.angle_alpha   90.00
_cell.angle_beta   90.00
_cell.angle_gamma   90.00
#
_symmetry.space_group_name_H-M   'P 1'
#
loop_
_entity.id
_entity.type
_entity.pdbx_description
1 polymer ?
#
loop_
_entity_poly.entity_id
_entity_poly.type
_entity_poly.pdbx_seq_one_letter_code
_entity_poly.pdbx_strand_id
1 'polypeptide(L)'
;MIYKKLKKYIGLIFATLIFTSSLAFQNVAASASSNDIGKDLYNDKMLFEEENINAENVQNQRKRTLKNFLKTALMPVGKTMYVWGGGWNKEDTGAGIEAVSIGLSPNWEKFAKKQNKNYNYKKTSYQIHDGLDCSGYVGWVIYNVFHDKDGQKGYVMLAEKMAKEFSKQGFGTFTPAKLVKNYRAGDIMSNKYHVYIVIGTCSDGSVVLVHASPPGVQINGTVNSKGQKNSEAKKLADTYMKKYYPIWYAKYPPKTLELSYLKKYDQMRWNIGKNGALQDDEGLADMNASEVLKVIFDE
;
A
#
# COMPACT_ATOMS: atom_id res chain seq x y z
N MET A 1 6.02 -26.64 47.58
CA MET A 1 4.95 -26.83 48.59
C MET A 1 3.97 -25.70 48.36
N ILE A 2 2.71 -26.05 48.07
CA ILE A 2 1.53 -25.20 48.02
C ILE A 2 1.50 -24.18 46.85
N TYR A 3 0.87 -24.49 45.69
CA TYR A 3 -0.46 -24.15 45.30
C TYR A 3 -0.94 -25.05 44.14
N LYS A 4 -1.54 -26.17 44.51
CA LYS A 4 -2.52 -26.91 43.72
C LYS A 4 -3.92 -26.46 44.15
N LYS A 5 -4.85 -26.41 43.18
CA LYS A 5 -6.32 -26.31 43.30
C LYS A 5 -6.88 -24.88 43.14
N LEU A 6 -7.38 -24.59 41.94
CA LEU A 6 -8.81 -24.32 41.74
C LEU A 6 -9.21 -24.54 40.27
N LYS A 7 -9.54 -25.80 39.94
CA LYS A 7 -10.51 -26.13 38.89
C LYS A 7 -11.84 -26.32 39.56
N LYS A 8 -12.88 -25.60 39.18
CA LYS A 8 -14.25 -26.12 38.97
C LYS A 8 -15.26 -24.98 38.83
N TYR A 9 -16.13 -25.20 37.84
CA TYR A 9 -17.45 -24.59 37.62
C TYR A 9 -17.51 -23.15 37.13
N ILE A 10 -17.78 -23.01 35.82
CA ILE A 10 -18.99 -22.37 35.31
C ILE A 10 -19.32 -23.07 33.99
N GLY A 11 -20.43 -23.78 34.02
CA GLY A 11 -21.01 -24.45 32.86
C GLY A 11 -21.85 -23.49 32.02
N LEU A 12 -21.90 -23.85 30.79
CA LEU A 12 -23.02 -23.86 29.86
C LEU A 12 -24.21 -22.93 30.17
N ILE A 13 -24.41 -21.87 29.46
CA ILE A 13 -25.73 -21.42 28.98
C ILE A 13 -25.56 -20.94 27.54
N PHE A 14 -25.87 -21.81 26.59
CA PHE A 14 -26.23 -21.43 25.22
C PHE A 14 -27.70 -21.02 25.25
N ALA A 15 -28.00 -19.74 25.09
CA ALA A 15 -29.34 -19.24 24.79
C ALA A 15 -29.39 -18.88 23.33
N THR A 16 -29.93 -19.76 22.50
CA THR A 16 -30.40 -19.52 21.17
C THR A 16 -31.58 -18.56 21.22
N LEU A 17 -31.38 -17.32 20.81
CA LEU A 17 -32.45 -16.37 20.52
C LEU A 17 -32.79 -16.44 19.02
N ILE A 18 -33.84 -17.23 18.74
CA ILE A 18 -34.53 -17.20 17.45
C ILE A 18 -35.48 -15.99 17.49
N PHE A 19 -35.15 -14.94 16.74
CA PHE A 19 -36.09 -13.85 16.49
C PHE A 19 -36.95 -14.21 15.28
N THR A 20 -38.18 -14.68 15.54
CA THR A 20 -39.26 -14.70 14.58
C THR A 20 -39.93 -13.32 14.60
N SER A 21 -39.65 -12.48 13.61
CA SER A 21 -40.42 -11.25 13.39
C SER A 21 -41.70 -11.60 12.62
N SER A 22 -42.82 -11.67 13.32
CA SER A 22 -44.13 -11.66 12.74
C SER A 22 -44.44 -10.24 12.26
N LEU A 23 -44.62 -10.09 10.93
CA LEU A 23 -45.12 -8.90 10.30
C LEU A 23 -46.59 -8.70 10.66
N ALA A 24 -46.88 -7.69 11.45
CA ALA A 24 -48.24 -7.14 11.58
C ALA A 24 -48.37 -6.00 10.55
N PHE A 25 -49.13 -6.26 9.49
CA PHE A 25 -49.60 -5.22 8.59
C PHE A 25 -50.63 -4.36 9.30
N GLN A 26 -50.30 -3.12 9.61
CA GLN A 26 -51.28 -2.09 9.87
C GLN A 26 -51.32 -1.15 8.66
N ASN A 27 -52.48 -1.15 7.97
CA ASN A 27 -52.80 -0.19 6.95
C ASN A 27 -52.92 1.21 7.56
N VAL A 28 -51.98 2.09 7.26
CA VAL A 28 -52.12 3.52 7.40
C VAL A 28 -52.08 4.10 6.00
N ALA A 29 -53.25 4.47 5.50
CA ALA A 29 -53.36 5.27 4.29
C ALA A 29 -52.86 6.68 4.61
N ALA A 30 -51.65 7.02 4.20
CA ALA A 30 -51.17 8.40 4.13
C ALA A 30 -50.91 8.74 2.67
N SER A 31 -51.54 9.76 2.18
CA SER A 31 -51.35 10.34 0.86
C SER A 31 -49.92 10.91 0.74
N ALA A 32 -48.99 10.13 0.22
CA ALA A 32 -47.66 10.60 -0.14
C ALA A 32 -47.71 11.20 -1.54
N SER A 33 -47.23 12.41 -1.70
CA SER A 33 -47.15 13.10 -2.99
C SER A 33 -46.14 12.34 -3.88
N SER A 34 -46.47 12.27 -5.18
CA SER A 34 -45.69 11.52 -6.20
C SER A 34 -44.24 11.99 -6.39
N ASN A 35 -43.78 13.02 -5.67
CA ASN A 35 -42.44 13.58 -5.74
C ASN A 35 -41.47 12.95 -4.74
N ASP A 36 -41.92 12.27 -3.68
CA ASP A 36 -41.03 11.63 -2.69
C ASP A 36 -40.61 10.22 -3.12
N ILE A 37 -41.49 9.48 -3.80
CA ILE A 37 -41.17 8.11 -4.27
C ILE A 37 -40.02 8.12 -5.29
N GLY A 38 -39.90 9.17 -6.11
CA GLY A 38 -38.82 9.31 -7.08
C GLY A 38 -37.46 9.60 -6.45
N LYS A 39 -37.40 10.29 -5.30
CA LYS A 39 -36.20 10.62 -4.59
C LYS A 39 -35.63 9.41 -3.81
N ASP A 40 -36.49 8.63 -3.21
CA ASP A 40 -36.08 7.44 -2.48
C ASP A 40 -35.54 6.35 -3.42
N LEU A 41 -36.21 6.14 -4.57
CA LEU A 41 -35.73 5.22 -5.62
C LEU A 41 -34.41 5.68 -6.26
N TYR A 42 -34.21 7.00 -6.40
CA TYR A 42 -32.97 7.54 -6.94
C TYR A 42 -31.81 7.41 -5.92
N ASN A 43 -32.07 7.66 -4.64
CA ASN A 43 -31.10 7.50 -3.58
C ASN A 43 -30.74 6.02 -3.36
N ASP A 44 -31.69 5.11 -3.36
CA ASP A 44 -31.46 3.67 -3.27
C ASP A 44 -30.64 3.16 -4.47
N LYS A 45 -30.90 3.65 -5.67
CA LYS A 45 -30.12 3.30 -6.86
C LYS A 45 -28.69 3.83 -6.78
N MET A 46 -28.49 5.05 -6.30
CA MET A 46 -27.15 5.63 -6.09
C MET A 46 -26.38 4.85 -5.01
N LEU A 47 -26.99 4.50 -3.89
CA LEU A 47 -26.39 3.68 -2.85
C LEU A 47 -26.02 2.28 -3.36
N PHE A 48 -26.88 1.65 -4.16
CA PHE A 48 -26.61 0.37 -4.82
C PHE A 48 -25.47 0.44 -5.84
N GLU A 49 -25.39 1.54 -6.60
CA GLU A 49 -24.28 1.78 -7.53
C GLU A 49 -22.95 2.05 -6.77
N GLU A 50 -22.97 2.82 -5.68
CA GLU A 50 -21.80 3.05 -4.82
C GLU A 50 -21.35 1.76 -4.11
N GLU A 51 -22.26 0.94 -3.60
CA GLU A 51 -21.94 -0.36 -2.99
C GLU A 51 -21.37 -1.34 -4.02
N ASN A 52 -21.91 -1.39 -5.23
CA ASN A 52 -21.40 -2.23 -6.31
C ASN A 52 -20.04 -1.75 -6.82
N ILE A 53 -19.83 -0.45 -6.98
CA ILE A 53 -18.53 0.13 -7.35
C ILE A 53 -17.50 -0.16 -6.24
N ASN A 54 -17.88 -0.06 -4.97
CA ASN A 54 -17.01 -0.40 -3.85
C ASN A 54 -16.71 -1.90 -3.78
N ALA A 55 -17.69 -2.77 -4.02
CA ALA A 55 -17.51 -4.22 -4.05
C ALA A 55 -16.63 -4.66 -5.23
N GLU A 56 -16.82 -4.08 -6.41
CA GLU A 56 -15.99 -4.35 -7.60
C GLU A 56 -14.57 -3.82 -7.42
N ASN A 57 -14.39 -2.64 -6.83
CA ASN A 57 -13.07 -2.11 -6.48
C ASN A 57 -12.36 -2.96 -5.42
N VAL A 58 -13.06 -3.46 -4.41
CA VAL A 58 -12.52 -4.38 -3.40
C VAL A 58 -12.16 -5.73 -4.04
N GLN A 59 -12.95 -6.23 -4.98
CA GLN A 59 -12.67 -7.49 -5.67
C GLN A 59 -11.53 -7.35 -6.69
N ASN A 60 -11.40 -6.19 -7.36
CA ASN A 60 -10.27 -5.88 -8.24
C ASN A 60 -8.96 -5.66 -7.46
N GLN A 61 -9.00 -5.10 -6.26
CA GLN A 61 -7.84 -5.01 -5.36
C GLN A 61 -7.34 -6.40 -4.90
N ARG A 62 -8.19 -7.42 -4.89
CA ARG A 62 -7.84 -8.80 -4.50
C ARG A 62 -7.20 -9.63 -5.61
N LYS A 63 -7.16 -9.15 -6.86
CA LYS A 63 -6.42 -9.82 -7.92
C LYS A 63 -4.92 -9.61 -7.72
N ARG A 64 -4.17 -10.70 -7.71
CA ARG A 64 -2.69 -10.67 -7.70
C ARG A 64 -2.17 -10.23 -9.06
N THR A 65 -2.37 -8.95 -9.39
CA THR A 65 -1.89 -8.35 -10.64
C THR A 65 -0.82 -7.30 -10.35
N LEU A 66 0.04 -7.05 -11.33
CA LEU A 66 1.05 -6.00 -11.24
C LEU A 66 0.41 -4.61 -11.07
N LYS A 67 -0.72 -4.38 -11.75
CA LYS A 67 -1.51 -3.15 -11.59
C LYS A 67 -1.98 -2.96 -10.16
N ASN A 68 -2.59 -4.00 -9.55
CA ASN A 68 -3.04 -3.91 -8.17
C ASN A 68 -1.89 -3.76 -7.17
N PHE A 69 -0.74 -4.41 -7.42
CA PHE A 69 0.44 -4.22 -6.61
C PHE A 69 0.90 -2.76 -6.63
N LEU A 70 0.99 -2.13 -7.80
CA LEU A 70 1.38 -0.73 -7.93
C LEU A 70 0.32 0.24 -7.41
N LYS A 71 -0.98 0.00 -7.68
CA LYS A 71 -2.07 0.80 -7.08
C LYS A 71 -2.04 0.71 -5.55
N THR A 72 -1.83 -0.47 -4.98
CA THR A 72 -1.67 -0.66 -3.53
C THR A 72 -0.46 0.10 -3.00
N ALA A 73 0.67 0.04 -3.69
CA ALA A 73 1.86 0.81 -3.32
C ALA A 73 1.62 2.33 -3.29
N LEU A 74 0.71 2.84 -4.14
CA LEU A 74 0.38 4.27 -4.18
C LEU A 74 -0.69 4.68 -3.16
N MET A 75 -1.46 3.77 -2.56
CA MET A 75 -2.51 4.11 -1.59
C MET A 75 -2.04 5.00 -0.43
N PRO A 76 -0.87 4.75 0.22
CA PRO A 76 -0.39 5.55 1.34
C PRO A 76 0.35 6.83 0.91
N VAL A 77 0.55 7.07 -0.40
CA VAL A 77 1.23 8.27 -0.90
C VAL A 77 0.48 9.53 -0.49
N GLY A 78 1.21 10.49 0.09
CA GLY A 78 0.64 11.75 0.54
C GLY A 78 -0.25 11.66 1.79
N LYS A 79 -0.39 10.45 2.37
CA LYS A 79 -1.25 10.18 3.54
C LYS A 79 -0.50 9.57 4.73
N THR A 80 0.73 9.09 4.51
CA THR A 80 1.48 8.35 5.54
C THR A 80 2.86 8.93 5.74
N MET A 81 3.15 9.35 6.98
CA MET A 81 4.47 9.84 7.37
C MET A 81 5.48 8.69 7.49
N TYR A 82 6.76 9.02 7.30
CA TYR A 82 7.83 8.10 7.64
C TYR A 82 8.01 8.06 9.16
N VAL A 83 7.82 6.92 9.76
CA VAL A 83 8.06 6.66 11.19
C VAL A 83 9.04 5.50 11.30
N TRP A 84 10.19 5.73 11.93
CA TRP A 84 11.16 4.65 12.16
C TRP A 84 10.53 3.57 13.05
N GLY A 85 10.55 2.30 12.58
CA GLY A 85 9.87 1.17 13.21
C GLY A 85 8.39 1.04 12.84
N GLY A 86 7.84 1.97 12.04
CA GLY A 86 6.45 1.89 11.60
C GLY A 86 6.21 0.70 10.67
N GLY A 87 5.14 -0.06 10.93
CA GLY A 87 4.86 -1.34 10.29
C GLY A 87 5.51 -2.54 10.96
N TRP A 88 6.43 -2.33 11.90
CA TRP A 88 7.02 -3.36 12.75
C TRP A 88 6.18 -3.59 14.01
N ASN A 89 6.25 -4.79 14.59
CA ASN A 89 5.72 -5.05 15.92
C ASN A 89 6.60 -4.38 16.99
N LYS A 90 6.06 -4.26 18.20
CA LYS A 90 6.72 -3.61 19.32
C LYS A 90 8.07 -4.26 19.70
N GLU A 91 8.19 -5.56 19.47
CA GLU A 91 9.38 -6.37 19.75
C GLU A 91 10.44 -6.28 18.65
N ASP A 92 10.15 -5.55 17.55
CA ASP A 92 11.06 -5.37 16.38
C ASP A 92 11.49 -6.72 15.75
N THR A 93 10.58 -7.70 15.74
CA THR A 93 10.85 -9.07 15.27
C THR A 93 10.11 -9.43 13.97
N GLY A 94 9.16 -8.60 13.54
CA GLY A 94 8.35 -8.84 12.35
C GLY A 94 7.23 -7.82 12.17
N ALA A 95 6.22 -8.19 11.40
CA ALA A 95 5.10 -7.31 11.07
C ALA A 95 4.29 -6.90 12.30
N GLY A 96 4.03 -5.61 12.44
CA GLY A 96 3.08 -5.04 13.38
C GLY A 96 1.65 -5.13 12.86
N ILE A 97 0.69 -4.79 13.74
CA ILE A 97 -0.75 -4.92 13.46
C ILE A 97 -1.17 -4.15 12.19
N GLU A 98 -0.63 -2.97 11.97
CA GLU A 98 -0.95 -2.16 10.80
C GLU A 98 -0.42 -2.78 9.49
N ALA A 99 0.73 -3.46 9.56
CA ALA A 99 1.32 -4.12 8.39
C ALA A 99 0.67 -5.48 8.06
N VAL A 100 -0.21 -5.98 8.93
CA VAL A 100 -1.05 -7.17 8.72
C VAL A 100 -2.55 -6.83 8.74
N SER A 101 -2.89 -5.59 8.39
CA SER A 101 -4.26 -5.11 8.21
C SER A 101 -4.51 -4.73 6.76
N ILE A 102 -5.71 -5.03 6.27
CA ILE A 102 -6.15 -4.67 4.92
C ILE A 102 -6.56 -3.20 4.89
N GLY A 103 -6.08 -2.49 3.87
CA GLY A 103 -6.33 -1.07 3.69
C GLY A 103 -5.42 -0.15 4.51
N LEU A 104 -5.66 1.14 4.40
CA LEU A 104 -4.88 2.18 5.11
C LEU A 104 -5.33 2.29 6.57
N SER A 105 -4.38 2.35 7.48
CA SER A 105 -4.68 2.69 8.87
C SER A 105 -5.20 4.14 8.96
N PRO A 106 -6.36 4.38 9.59
CA PRO A 106 -6.86 5.74 9.82
C PRO A 106 -5.90 6.61 10.64
N ASN A 107 -5.06 6.00 11.48
CA ASN A 107 -4.07 6.69 12.28
C ASN A 107 -3.00 7.36 11.40
N TRP A 108 -2.58 6.74 10.31
CA TRP A 108 -1.55 7.31 9.42
C TRP A 108 -1.98 8.65 8.83
N GLU A 109 -3.19 8.69 8.27
CA GLU A 109 -3.71 9.94 7.68
C GLU A 109 -3.96 11.01 8.76
N LYS A 110 -4.52 10.61 9.92
CA LYS A 110 -4.72 11.50 11.05
C LYS A 110 -3.42 12.10 11.57
N PHE A 111 -2.36 11.29 11.64
CA PHE A 111 -1.03 11.74 12.05
C PHE A 111 -0.42 12.67 11.00
N ALA A 112 -0.48 12.32 9.70
CA ALA A 112 0.06 13.11 8.61
C ALA A 112 -0.59 14.49 8.48
N LYS A 113 -1.91 14.59 8.70
CA LYS A 113 -2.63 15.88 8.71
C LYS A 113 -2.11 16.86 9.76
N LYS A 114 -1.59 16.36 10.89
CA LYS A 114 -1.04 17.18 11.98
C LYS A 114 0.38 17.67 11.69
N GLN A 115 1.08 17.08 10.69
CA GLN A 115 2.47 17.43 10.41
C GLN A 115 2.58 18.62 9.46
N ASN A 116 3.68 19.35 9.59
CA ASN A 116 4.03 20.49 8.75
C ASN A 116 5.40 20.27 8.08
N LYS A 117 5.85 21.24 7.26
CA LYS A 117 7.10 21.17 6.52
C LYS A 117 8.36 20.92 7.38
N ASN A 118 8.29 21.13 8.68
CA ASN A 118 9.39 20.92 9.62
C ASN A 118 9.33 19.54 10.30
N TYR A 119 8.54 18.59 9.77
CA TYR A 119 8.46 17.24 10.31
C TYR A 119 9.84 16.61 10.48
N ASN A 120 10.12 16.12 11.69
CA ASN A 120 11.37 15.46 12.03
C ASN A 120 11.09 14.05 12.53
N TYR A 121 11.29 13.07 11.67
CA TYR A 121 11.05 11.66 11.95
C TYR A 121 11.84 11.12 13.16
N LYS A 122 12.98 11.73 13.52
CA LYS A 122 13.76 11.31 14.69
C LYS A 122 13.03 11.55 16.01
N LYS A 123 12.09 12.52 16.03
CA LYS A 123 11.26 12.80 17.21
C LYS A 123 10.06 11.88 17.34
N THR A 124 9.75 11.11 16.30
CA THR A 124 8.61 10.20 16.23
C THR A 124 9.03 8.75 16.05
N SER A 125 10.33 8.45 16.24
CA SER A 125 10.84 7.07 16.18
C SER A 125 10.07 6.17 17.14
N TYR A 126 9.69 4.99 16.64
CA TYR A 126 8.91 4.00 17.37
C TYR A 126 7.47 4.39 17.75
N GLN A 127 6.92 5.47 17.22
CA GLN A 127 5.47 5.71 17.19
C GLN A 127 4.84 4.82 16.10
N ILE A 128 5.00 3.51 16.25
CA ILE A 128 4.81 2.49 15.19
C ILE A 128 3.41 2.49 14.59
N HIS A 129 2.41 3.01 15.30
CA HIS A 129 1.01 3.09 14.84
C HIS A 129 0.74 4.33 13.95
N ASP A 130 1.66 5.30 13.88
CA ASP A 130 1.43 6.60 13.27
C ASP A 130 1.99 6.73 11.85
N GLY A 131 2.68 5.71 11.33
CA GLY A 131 3.24 5.71 10.00
C GLY A 131 3.98 4.43 9.65
N LEU A 132 4.79 4.49 8.61
CA LEU A 132 5.56 3.36 8.10
C LEU A 132 7.03 3.71 7.92
N ASP A 133 7.94 2.78 8.19
CA ASP A 133 9.29 2.82 7.66
C ASP A 133 9.36 2.14 6.27
N CYS A 134 10.55 2.08 5.69
CA CYS A 134 10.70 1.54 4.34
C CYS A 134 10.33 0.05 4.21
N SER A 135 10.70 -0.75 5.18
CA SER A 135 10.44 -2.20 5.23
C SER A 135 9.02 -2.51 5.68
N GLY A 136 8.50 -1.75 6.63
CA GLY A 136 7.10 -1.81 7.03
C GLY A 136 6.15 -1.48 5.87
N TYR A 137 6.49 -0.45 5.08
CA TYR A 137 5.75 -0.08 3.89
C TYR A 137 5.70 -1.19 2.83
N VAL A 138 6.85 -1.73 2.43
CA VAL A 138 6.88 -2.80 1.42
C VAL A 138 6.20 -4.06 1.93
N GLY A 139 6.40 -4.41 3.22
CA GLY A 139 5.71 -5.53 3.85
C GLY A 139 4.19 -5.36 3.86
N TRP A 140 3.69 -4.17 4.16
CA TRP A 140 2.27 -3.83 4.09
C TRP A 140 1.70 -3.91 2.67
N VAL A 141 2.43 -3.40 1.67
CA VAL A 141 2.01 -3.49 0.26
C VAL A 141 1.82 -4.94 -0.17
N ILE A 142 2.82 -5.80 0.09
CA ILE A 142 2.74 -7.22 -0.24
C ILE A 142 1.59 -7.89 0.50
N TYR A 143 1.40 -7.57 1.79
CA TYR A 143 0.30 -8.10 2.59
C TYR A 143 -1.05 -7.82 1.95
N ASN A 144 -1.30 -6.58 1.55
CA ASN A 144 -2.56 -6.15 0.96
C ASN A 144 -2.84 -6.71 -0.46
N VAL A 145 -1.81 -7.22 -1.14
CA VAL A 145 -1.95 -7.89 -2.45
C VAL A 145 -2.19 -9.40 -2.29
N PHE A 146 -1.57 -10.02 -1.27
CA PHE A 146 -1.57 -11.48 -1.13
C PHE A 146 -2.59 -12.01 -0.12
N HIS A 147 -3.14 -11.16 0.74
CA HIS A 147 -4.13 -11.54 1.74
C HIS A 147 -5.42 -10.72 1.61
N ASP A 148 -6.51 -11.34 2.07
CA ASP A 148 -7.85 -10.77 2.09
C ASP A 148 -8.43 -10.66 3.51
N LYS A 149 -7.64 -11.02 4.53
CA LYS A 149 -7.99 -11.01 5.95
C LYS A 149 -6.88 -10.38 6.76
N ASP A 150 -7.27 -9.69 7.82
CA ASP A 150 -6.34 -9.20 8.83
C ASP A 150 -5.70 -10.34 9.62
N GLY A 151 -4.52 -10.06 10.19
CA GLY A 151 -3.85 -10.96 11.13
C GLY A 151 -3.20 -12.21 10.53
N GLN A 152 -3.13 -12.31 9.17
CA GLN A 152 -2.33 -13.36 8.53
C GLN A 152 -0.83 -13.08 8.71
N LYS A 153 0.02 -14.07 8.37
CA LYS A 153 1.48 -13.90 8.42
C LYS A 153 1.92 -12.71 7.54
N GLY A 154 2.60 -11.75 8.16
CA GLY A 154 3.09 -10.55 7.48
C GLY A 154 4.42 -10.73 6.76
N TYR A 155 4.83 -9.69 6.04
CA TYR A 155 6.01 -9.67 5.17
C TYR A 155 7.08 -8.66 5.61
N VAL A 156 6.95 -8.08 6.80
CA VAL A 156 7.93 -7.13 7.33
C VAL A 156 9.16 -7.87 7.81
N MET A 157 10.31 -7.45 7.34
CA MET A 157 11.63 -7.94 7.71
C MET A 157 12.68 -6.87 7.41
N LEU A 158 13.92 -7.06 7.86
CA LEU A 158 15.03 -6.14 7.57
C LEU A 158 15.13 -5.86 6.06
N ALA A 159 15.25 -4.59 5.68
CA ALA A 159 15.29 -4.16 4.29
C ALA A 159 16.30 -4.97 3.46
N GLU A 160 17.50 -5.23 3.99
CA GLU A 160 18.56 -6.00 3.30
C GLU A 160 18.16 -7.43 2.92
N LYS A 161 17.15 -8.00 3.59
CA LYS A 161 16.70 -9.38 3.35
C LYS A 161 15.61 -9.45 2.30
N MET A 162 14.85 -8.36 2.10
CA MET A 162 13.58 -8.40 1.37
C MET A 162 13.70 -8.98 -0.04
N ALA A 163 14.59 -8.44 -0.89
CA ALA A 163 14.73 -8.94 -2.27
C ALA A 163 15.05 -10.44 -2.31
N LYS A 164 15.96 -10.90 -1.45
CA LYS A 164 16.39 -12.30 -1.41
C LYS A 164 15.31 -13.22 -0.83
N GLU A 165 14.69 -12.83 0.28
CA GLU A 165 13.68 -13.67 0.95
C GLU A 165 12.38 -13.76 0.15
N PHE A 166 11.94 -12.68 -0.52
CA PHE A 166 10.79 -12.74 -1.41
C PHE A 166 11.03 -13.65 -2.62
N SER A 167 12.26 -13.63 -3.16
CA SER A 167 12.64 -14.59 -4.21
C SER A 167 12.60 -16.04 -3.71
N LYS A 168 13.11 -16.34 -2.50
CA LYS A 168 13.03 -17.68 -1.90
C LYS A 168 11.61 -18.13 -1.63
N GLN A 169 10.68 -17.20 -1.38
CA GLN A 169 9.25 -17.50 -1.24
C GLN A 169 8.55 -17.77 -2.59
N GLY A 170 9.29 -17.72 -3.70
CA GLY A 170 8.77 -17.99 -5.04
C GLY A 170 8.10 -16.78 -5.71
N PHE A 171 8.18 -15.58 -5.12
CA PHE A 171 7.55 -14.39 -5.69
C PHE A 171 8.25 -13.90 -6.96
N GLY A 172 9.54 -14.14 -7.09
CA GLY A 172 10.30 -13.63 -8.21
C GLY A 172 11.75 -14.11 -8.27
N THR A 173 12.54 -13.46 -9.10
CA THR A 173 13.95 -13.74 -9.30
C THR A 173 14.81 -12.71 -8.58
N PHE A 174 15.79 -13.17 -7.82
CA PHE A 174 16.79 -12.34 -7.13
C PHE A 174 17.95 -12.01 -8.07
N THR A 175 18.33 -10.74 -8.12
CA THR A 175 19.55 -10.27 -8.81
C THR A 175 20.36 -9.40 -7.85
N PRO A 176 21.62 -9.77 -7.53
CA PRO A 176 22.47 -8.95 -6.68
C PRO A 176 22.83 -7.62 -7.35
N ALA A 177 23.03 -6.55 -6.56
CA ALA A 177 23.22 -5.17 -7.01
C ALA A 177 24.23 -5.00 -8.16
N LYS A 178 25.33 -5.74 -8.12
CA LYS A 178 26.39 -5.68 -9.14
C LYS A 178 25.95 -6.19 -10.52
N LEU A 179 24.87 -6.99 -10.58
CA LEU A 179 24.36 -7.64 -11.79
C LEU A 179 23.06 -7.01 -12.29
N VAL A 180 22.47 -6.07 -11.56
CA VAL A 180 21.26 -5.34 -12.00
C VAL A 180 21.61 -4.47 -13.20
N LYS A 181 20.92 -4.71 -14.31
CA LYS A 181 21.14 -4.00 -15.59
C LYS A 181 19.98 -3.09 -15.98
N ASN A 182 18.77 -3.40 -15.54
CA ASN A 182 17.55 -2.69 -15.90
C ASN A 182 16.52 -2.79 -14.76
N TYR A 183 15.51 -1.93 -14.84
CA TYR A 183 14.44 -1.82 -13.85
C TYR A 183 13.10 -1.92 -14.58
N ARG A 184 12.15 -2.68 -14.02
CA ARG A 184 10.79 -2.82 -14.53
C ARG A 184 9.77 -2.41 -13.48
N ALA A 185 8.58 -2.10 -13.91
CA ALA A 185 7.45 -1.86 -13.03
C ALA A 185 7.29 -3.01 -12.02
N GLY A 186 7.15 -2.66 -10.74
CA GLY A 186 7.00 -3.62 -9.64
C GLY A 186 8.30 -4.18 -9.05
N ASP A 187 9.47 -4.00 -9.67
CA ASP A 187 10.73 -4.47 -9.07
C ASP A 187 10.87 -3.95 -7.64
N ILE A 188 11.21 -4.84 -6.71
CA ILE A 188 11.55 -4.49 -5.32
C ILE A 188 13.06 -4.41 -5.20
N MET A 189 13.53 -3.22 -4.84
CA MET A 189 14.94 -2.91 -4.72
C MET A 189 15.33 -2.75 -3.26
N SER A 190 16.26 -3.55 -2.76
CA SER A 190 16.63 -3.58 -1.35
C SER A 190 18.13 -3.57 -1.10
N ASN A 191 18.55 -2.92 -0.02
CA ASN A 191 19.91 -2.99 0.50
C ASN A 191 19.92 -2.90 2.04
N LYS A 192 21.10 -2.84 2.64
CA LYS A 192 21.26 -2.78 4.11
C LYS A 192 20.45 -1.66 4.79
N TYR A 193 20.17 -0.56 4.08
CA TYR A 193 19.63 0.65 4.70
C TYR A 193 18.21 1.01 4.23
N HIS A 194 17.78 0.45 3.09
CA HIS A 194 16.54 0.91 2.47
C HIS A 194 15.95 -0.09 1.49
N VAL A 195 14.63 0.02 1.27
CA VAL A 195 13.89 -0.73 0.26
C VAL A 195 12.90 0.19 -0.42
N TYR A 196 12.68 -0.02 -1.75
CA TYR A 196 11.73 0.72 -2.55
C TYR A 196 11.11 -0.14 -3.65
N ILE A 197 10.02 0.35 -4.23
CA ILE A 197 9.31 -0.28 -5.34
C ILE A 197 9.49 0.60 -6.59
N VAL A 198 9.88 -0.01 -7.70
CA VAL A 198 10.01 0.65 -9.00
C VAL A 198 8.62 0.85 -9.62
N ILE A 199 8.32 2.07 -10.08
CA ILE A 199 7.15 2.35 -10.92
C ILE A 199 7.51 2.13 -12.40
N GLY A 200 8.69 2.56 -12.83
CA GLY A 200 9.16 2.34 -14.19
C GLY A 200 10.45 3.08 -14.50
N THR A 201 11.04 2.77 -15.66
CA THR A 201 12.25 3.39 -16.19
C THR A 201 11.90 4.41 -17.25
N CYS A 202 12.62 5.54 -17.27
CA CYS A 202 12.51 6.58 -18.28
C CYS A 202 13.55 6.40 -19.40
N SER A 203 13.39 7.09 -20.53
CA SER A 203 14.28 6.99 -21.70
C SER A 203 15.71 7.46 -21.40
N ASP A 204 15.89 8.38 -20.46
CA ASP A 204 17.20 8.88 -20.01
C ASP A 204 17.90 7.95 -18.99
N GLY A 205 17.30 6.78 -18.71
CA GLY A 205 17.79 5.79 -17.75
C GLY A 205 17.53 6.14 -16.29
N SER A 206 16.75 7.20 -16.01
CA SER A 206 16.25 7.47 -14.67
C SER A 206 15.08 6.56 -14.33
N VAL A 207 14.79 6.41 -13.02
CA VAL A 207 13.74 5.52 -12.51
C VAL A 207 12.78 6.30 -11.65
N VAL A 208 11.48 6.17 -11.93
CA VAL A 208 10.41 6.59 -11.04
C VAL A 208 10.16 5.46 -10.04
N LEU A 209 10.08 5.82 -8.77
CA LEU A 209 9.89 4.86 -7.69
C LEU A 209 8.96 5.41 -6.62
N VAL A 210 8.42 4.50 -5.80
CA VAL A 210 7.67 4.84 -4.61
C VAL A 210 8.29 4.16 -3.39
N HIS A 211 8.38 4.88 -2.29
CA HIS A 211 8.96 4.38 -1.05
C HIS A 211 8.47 5.15 0.19
N ALA A 212 8.61 4.55 1.36
CA ALA A 212 8.55 5.26 2.63
C ALA A 212 9.97 5.71 3.00
N SER A 213 10.21 7.00 2.98
CA SER A 213 11.46 7.67 3.37
C SER A 213 11.11 9.06 3.92
N PRO A 214 11.88 9.63 4.84
CA PRO A 214 11.53 10.97 5.35
C PRO A 214 11.29 11.99 4.21
N PRO A 215 10.13 12.67 4.17
CA PRO A 215 9.16 12.81 5.26
C PRO A 215 8.06 11.73 5.35
N GLY A 216 7.84 10.91 4.34
CA GLY A 216 6.79 9.90 4.33
C GLY A 216 6.74 9.10 3.03
N VAL A 217 5.59 8.49 2.74
CA VAL A 217 5.38 7.72 1.51
C VAL A 217 5.11 8.67 0.35
N GLN A 218 5.95 8.61 -0.68
CA GLN A 218 5.79 9.46 -1.86
C GLN A 218 6.47 8.88 -3.10
N ILE A 219 6.06 9.39 -4.26
CA ILE A 219 6.72 9.14 -5.54
C ILE A 219 7.96 10.03 -5.63
N ASN A 220 9.09 9.44 -6.01
CA ASN A 220 10.33 10.16 -6.26
C ASN A 220 10.95 9.71 -7.61
N GLY A 221 11.89 10.51 -8.12
CA GLY A 221 12.68 10.16 -9.29
C GLY A 221 14.17 10.07 -8.96
N THR A 222 14.89 9.19 -9.64
CA THR A 222 16.35 9.16 -9.53
C THR A 222 17.01 10.18 -10.48
N VAL A 223 18.30 10.46 -10.29
CA VAL A 223 19.15 11.00 -11.35
C VAL A 223 19.10 10.10 -12.59
N ASN A 224 19.42 10.63 -13.76
CA ASN A 224 19.56 9.79 -14.96
C ASN A 224 20.84 8.93 -14.93
N SER A 225 21.04 8.11 -15.96
CA SER A 225 22.21 7.22 -16.07
C SER A 225 23.57 7.93 -16.02
N LYS A 226 23.61 9.23 -16.36
CA LYS A 226 24.78 10.11 -16.29
C LYS A 226 24.92 10.84 -14.95
N GLY A 227 24.00 10.63 -14.00
CA GLY A 227 24.02 11.30 -12.70
C GLY A 227 23.44 12.72 -12.68
N GLN A 228 22.73 13.13 -13.74
CA GLN A 228 22.13 14.46 -13.84
C GLN A 228 20.81 14.51 -13.05
N LYS A 229 20.62 15.59 -12.26
CA LYS A 229 19.47 15.74 -11.35
C LYS A 229 18.17 16.14 -12.04
N ASN A 230 18.24 16.82 -13.19
CA ASN A 230 17.06 17.21 -13.98
C ASN A 230 16.65 16.06 -14.90
N SER A 231 16.30 14.91 -14.33
CA SER A 231 15.92 13.68 -15.02
C SER A 231 14.45 13.67 -15.42
N GLU A 232 14.09 12.80 -16.38
CA GLU A 232 12.69 12.55 -16.75
C GLU A 232 11.90 12.00 -15.56
N ALA A 233 12.48 11.09 -14.78
CA ALA A 233 11.85 10.54 -13.59
C ALA A 233 11.51 11.59 -12.53
N LYS A 234 12.41 12.59 -12.33
CA LYS A 234 12.13 13.70 -11.40
C LYS A 234 10.96 14.56 -11.89
N LYS A 235 10.91 14.84 -13.19
CA LYS A 235 9.82 15.62 -13.80
C LYS A 235 8.48 14.90 -13.69
N LEU A 236 8.47 13.59 -13.96
CA LEU A 236 7.26 12.76 -13.77
C LEU A 236 6.82 12.74 -12.31
N ALA A 237 7.74 12.52 -11.38
CA ALA A 237 7.42 12.54 -9.94
C ALA A 237 6.82 13.89 -9.51
N ASP A 238 7.38 15.02 -9.96
CA ASP A 238 6.83 16.36 -9.69
C ASP A 238 5.43 16.53 -10.27
N THR A 239 5.23 16.11 -11.51
CA THR A 239 3.95 16.24 -12.21
C THR A 239 2.85 15.47 -11.49
N TYR A 240 3.07 14.19 -11.18
CA TYR A 240 2.06 13.34 -10.55
C TYR A 240 1.83 13.71 -9.09
N MET A 241 2.89 14.00 -8.32
CA MET A 241 2.73 14.46 -6.94
C MET A 241 2.02 15.81 -6.85
N LYS A 242 2.29 16.75 -7.76
CA LYS A 242 1.59 18.04 -7.81
C LYS A 242 0.14 17.90 -8.23
N LYS A 243 -0.16 17.03 -9.20
CA LYS A 243 -1.52 16.82 -9.73
C LYS A 243 -2.42 16.09 -8.72
N TYR A 244 -1.96 14.97 -8.16
CA TYR A 244 -2.80 14.07 -7.37
C TYR A 244 -2.65 14.24 -5.86
N TYR A 245 -1.54 14.86 -5.39
CA TYR A 245 -1.25 15.06 -3.97
C TYR A 245 -0.83 16.51 -3.66
N PRO A 246 -1.59 17.54 -4.10
CA PRO A 246 -1.14 18.95 -4.06
C PRO A 246 -0.84 19.46 -2.65
N ILE A 247 -1.62 19.05 -1.64
CA ILE A 247 -1.40 19.44 -0.24
C ILE A 247 -0.08 18.87 0.29
N TRP A 248 0.22 17.62 -0.06
CA TRP A 248 1.49 16.98 0.30
C TRP A 248 2.65 17.62 -0.44
N TYR A 249 2.51 17.78 -1.76
CA TYR A 249 3.53 18.40 -2.61
C TYR A 249 3.95 19.80 -2.12
N ALA A 250 3.00 20.61 -1.68
CA ALA A 250 3.30 21.95 -1.13
C ALA A 250 4.18 21.91 0.14
N LYS A 251 4.09 20.85 0.94
CA LYS A 251 4.90 20.64 2.15
C LYS A 251 6.20 19.89 1.83
N TYR A 252 6.12 18.89 0.98
CA TYR A 252 7.14 17.85 0.76
C TYR A 252 7.28 17.51 -0.73
N PRO A 253 7.86 18.38 -1.53
CA PRO A 253 8.07 18.10 -2.96
C PRO A 253 8.97 16.87 -3.15
N PRO A 254 8.80 16.11 -4.24
CA PRO A 254 9.66 14.99 -4.59
C PRO A 254 11.15 15.35 -4.61
N LYS A 255 11.98 14.39 -4.22
CA LYS A 255 13.44 14.53 -4.26
C LYS A 255 14.00 13.89 -5.52
N THR A 256 15.14 14.38 -6.00
CA THR A 256 15.99 13.64 -6.94
C THR A 256 16.90 12.73 -6.15
N LEU A 257 16.72 11.41 -6.30
CA LEU A 257 17.52 10.42 -5.61
C LEU A 257 18.82 10.17 -6.34
N GLU A 258 19.89 9.95 -5.60
CA GLU A 258 21.25 9.85 -6.10
C GLU A 258 21.50 8.56 -6.92
N LEU A 259 22.59 8.54 -7.69
CA LEU A 259 22.99 7.40 -8.53
C LEU A 259 23.14 6.08 -7.76
N SER A 260 23.33 6.15 -6.44
CA SER A 260 23.37 4.98 -5.55
C SER A 260 22.07 4.16 -5.60
N TYR A 261 20.93 4.79 -5.85
CA TYR A 261 19.65 4.08 -6.04
C TYR A 261 19.65 3.18 -7.27
N LEU A 262 20.43 3.54 -8.30
CA LEU A 262 20.59 2.73 -9.50
C LEU A 262 21.75 1.72 -9.45
N LYS A 263 22.58 1.71 -8.40
CA LYS A 263 23.83 0.91 -8.39
C LYS A 263 24.07 0.06 -7.14
N LYS A 264 23.35 0.33 -6.04
CA LYS A 264 23.67 -0.26 -4.74
C LYS A 264 22.52 -1.03 -4.10
N TYR A 265 21.58 -1.52 -4.90
CA TYR A 265 20.41 -2.28 -4.42
C TYR A 265 20.32 -3.62 -5.12
N ASP A 266 20.11 -4.66 -4.36
CA ASP A 266 19.68 -5.95 -4.85
C ASP A 266 18.25 -5.84 -5.39
N GLN A 267 17.92 -6.62 -6.40
CA GLN A 267 16.63 -6.60 -7.06
C GLN A 267 15.88 -7.92 -6.84
N MET A 268 14.62 -7.84 -6.50
CA MET A 268 13.65 -8.90 -6.70
C MET A 268 12.71 -8.47 -7.82
N ARG A 269 12.69 -9.24 -8.89
CA ARG A 269 11.78 -9.07 -10.02
C ARG A 269 10.70 -10.13 -9.97
N TRP A 270 9.45 -9.72 -10.01
CA TRP A 270 8.32 -10.61 -9.94
C TRP A 270 8.32 -11.67 -11.04
N ASN A 271 7.93 -12.90 -10.70
CA ASN A 271 7.50 -13.89 -11.67
C ASN A 271 6.11 -13.49 -12.15
N ILE A 272 6.02 -13.07 -13.41
CA ILE A 272 4.79 -12.56 -14.03
C ILE A 272 4.24 -13.61 -15.01
N GLY A 273 2.93 -13.78 -15.04
CA GLY A 273 2.21 -14.65 -15.97
C GLY A 273 1.21 -15.55 -15.26
N LYS A 274 0.55 -16.43 -16.04
CA LYS A 274 -0.55 -17.29 -15.57
C LYS A 274 -0.20 -18.13 -14.34
N ASN A 275 1.05 -18.59 -14.22
CA ASN A 275 1.55 -19.36 -13.09
C ASN A 275 2.56 -18.56 -12.26
N GLY A 276 2.65 -17.27 -12.48
CA GLY A 276 3.52 -16.35 -11.73
C GLY A 276 2.91 -15.92 -10.39
N ALA A 277 3.71 -15.22 -9.60
CA ALA A 277 3.24 -14.62 -8.37
C ALA A 277 2.24 -13.48 -8.63
N LEU A 278 2.43 -12.76 -9.73
CA LEU A 278 1.52 -11.71 -10.22
C LEU A 278 1.15 -11.98 -11.69
N GLN A 279 -0.05 -11.56 -12.08
CA GLN A 279 -0.47 -11.43 -13.47
C GLN A 279 -0.20 -9.99 -13.96
N ASP A 280 -0.05 -9.81 -15.26
CA ASP A 280 0.16 -8.49 -15.88
C ASP A 280 -0.70 -8.37 -17.14
N ASP A 281 -2.00 -8.21 -16.93
CA ASP A 281 -2.99 -8.18 -17.99
C ASP A 281 -2.85 -6.92 -18.87
N GLU A 282 -2.30 -5.84 -18.30
CA GLU A 282 -2.06 -4.56 -18.97
C GLU A 282 -0.68 -4.47 -19.64
N GLY A 283 0.24 -5.40 -19.38
CA GLY A 283 1.60 -5.36 -19.91
C GLY A 283 2.52 -4.31 -19.26
N LEU A 284 2.23 -3.92 -18.01
CA LEU A 284 2.98 -2.88 -17.29
C LEU A 284 4.48 -3.17 -17.15
N ALA A 285 4.86 -4.45 -17.10
CA ALA A 285 6.26 -4.84 -16.95
C ALA A 285 7.15 -4.37 -18.13
N ASP A 286 6.57 -4.18 -19.31
CA ASP A 286 7.28 -3.78 -20.51
C ASP A 286 7.06 -2.29 -20.87
N MET A 287 6.25 -1.57 -20.08
CA MET A 287 5.99 -0.14 -20.25
C MET A 287 7.09 0.73 -19.62
N ASN A 288 7.30 1.94 -20.19
CA ASN A 288 8.11 2.96 -19.54
C ASN A 288 7.37 3.64 -18.37
N ALA A 289 8.08 4.43 -17.56
CA ALA A 289 7.52 5.05 -16.36
C ALA A 289 6.29 5.94 -16.63
N SER A 290 6.28 6.66 -17.75
CA SER A 290 5.16 7.54 -18.11
C SER A 290 3.91 6.74 -18.48
N GLU A 291 4.06 5.66 -19.21
CA GLU A 291 2.97 4.75 -19.60
C GLU A 291 2.39 4.05 -18.38
N VAL A 292 3.25 3.51 -17.49
CA VAL A 292 2.82 2.89 -16.24
C VAL A 292 2.01 3.86 -15.39
N LEU A 293 2.50 5.09 -15.21
CA LEU A 293 1.80 6.11 -14.43
C LEU A 293 0.41 6.43 -15.00
N LYS A 294 0.29 6.57 -16.34
CA LYS A 294 -1.01 6.79 -16.98
C LYS A 294 -2.00 5.67 -16.68
N VAL A 295 -1.57 4.41 -16.83
CA VAL A 295 -2.45 3.25 -16.55
C VAL A 295 -2.85 3.18 -15.08
N ILE A 296 -1.94 3.51 -14.14
CA ILE A 296 -2.23 3.44 -12.70
C ILE A 296 -3.15 4.56 -12.24
N PHE A 297 -3.02 5.76 -12.83
CA PHE A 297 -3.84 6.93 -12.51
C PHE A 297 -5.07 7.05 -13.44
N ASP A 298 -5.34 6.03 -14.27
CA ASP A 298 -6.49 5.95 -15.17
C ASP A 298 -6.59 7.18 -16.13
N GLU A 299 -5.46 7.58 -16.76
CA GLU A 299 -5.32 8.68 -17.71
C GLU A 299 -5.38 8.21 -19.18
#